data_e27834a99bebde50b005ad7a409fca73
#
_entry.id   e27834a99bebde50b005ad7a409fca73
#
_cell.length_a   1.000
_cell.length_b   1.000
_cell.length_c   1.000
_cell.angle_alpha   90.00
_cell.angle_beta   90.00
_cell.angle_gamma   90.00
#
_symmetry.space_group_name_H-M   'P 1'
#
loop_
_entity.id
_entity.type
_entity.pdbx_description
1 polymer ?
#
loop_
_entity_poly.entity_id
_entity_poly.type
_entity_poly.pdbx_seq_one_letter_code
_entity_poly.pdbx_strand_id
1 'polypeptide(L)'
;MLKKIFISSGGTGGHIIPAISLAKFLQNQGHKIWFYGDIKSKNFIKNSDNLNYNLIPSAQFVKNLIGLINFILKTNFGFIKSLFEIIKYRPDYIIAFGGYSTFPMLLAGIFSNSKIILHEQNAHFGKVNRLFAKYAYKICLSFEKTDGIKEIFKSKTVFTGNPIRDEIIALNSKSYVLPKNENFTIKTDNKFGYDVLLNSDFNIKNISKKYFKILVIGGSGG
;
A
#
# COMPACT_ATOMS: atom_id res chain seq x y z
N MET A 1 14.78 21.14 -2.98
CA MET A 1 15.04 21.19 -1.54
C MET A 1 14.83 19.80 -0.95
N LEU A 2 15.83 19.21 -0.30
CA LEU A 2 15.77 17.88 0.30
C LEU A 2 14.82 17.86 1.48
N LYS A 3 13.98 16.81 1.57
CA LYS A 3 12.96 16.66 2.61
C LYS A 3 13.26 15.48 3.52
N LYS A 4 12.82 15.58 4.76
CA LYS A 4 12.78 14.49 5.74
C LYS A 4 11.39 13.86 5.70
N ILE A 5 11.31 12.58 5.39
CA ILE A 5 10.02 11.92 5.15
C ILE A 5 9.96 10.63 5.97
N PHE A 6 8.90 10.51 6.75
CA PHE A 6 8.54 9.26 7.40
C PHE A 6 7.52 8.52 6.54
N ILE A 7 7.79 7.26 6.23
CA ILE A 7 6.86 6.38 5.54
C ILE A 7 6.42 5.31 6.52
N SER A 8 5.12 5.19 6.74
CA SER A 8 4.54 4.22 7.65
C SER A 8 3.63 3.24 6.89
N SER A 9 3.88 1.95 7.07
CA SER A 9 3.12 0.89 6.42
C SER A 9 3.23 -0.42 7.20
N GLY A 10 2.29 -1.33 6.98
CA GLY A 10 2.35 -2.67 7.56
C GLY A 10 1.06 -3.46 7.35
N GLY A 11 0.98 -4.60 8.01
CA GLY A 11 -0.15 -5.52 7.91
C GLY A 11 -0.03 -6.49 6.74
N THR A 12 -0.26 -6.06 5.52
CA THR A 12 -0.26 -6.92 4.32
C THR A 12 0.67 -6.40 3.23
N GLY A 13 1.07 -7.29 2.30
CA GLY A 13 1.90 -6.93 1.15
C GLY A 13 1.29 -5.83 0.28
N GLY A 14 -0.04 -5.75 0.19
CA GLY A 14 -0.75 -4.72 -0.56
C GLY A 14 -0.46 -3.29 -0.07
N HIS A 15 -0.16 -3.11 1.22
CA HIS A 15 0.22 -1.84 1.80
C HIS A 15 1.74 -1.65 1.79
N ILE A 16 2.47 -2.71 2.10
CA ILE A 16 3.92 -2.67 2.33
C ILE A 16 4.69 -2.47 1.03
N ILE A 17 4.35 -3.20 -0.03
CA ILE A 17 5.09 -3.17 -1.30
C ILE A 17 5.04 -1.78 -1.96
N PRO A 18 3.88 -1.12 -2.10
CA PRO A 18 3.83 0.24 -2.62
C PRO A 18 4.59 1.25 -1.75
N ALA A 19 4.55 1.07 -0.43
CA ALA A 19 5.28 1.93 0.51
C ALA A 19 6.79 1.82 0.32
N ILE A 20 7.31 0.59 0.13
CA ILE A 20 8.74 0.35 -0.18
C ILE A 20 9.11 0.96 -1.52
N SER A 21 8.28 0.79 -2.56
CA SER A 21 8.52 1.36 -3.88
C SER A 21 8.63 2.89 -3.82
N LEU A 22 7.70 3.55 -3.11
CA LEU A 22 7.76 4.99 -2.90
C LEU A 22 9.00 5.40 -2.09
N ALA A 23 9.35 4.64 -1.03
CA ALA A 23 10.50 4.94 -0.20
C ALA A 23 11.80 4.94 -1.01
N LYS A 24 12.01 3.91 -1.82
CA LYS A 24 13.17 3.79 -2.72
C LYS A 24 13.22 4.92 -3.73
N PHE A 25 12.10 5.20 -4.39
CA PHE A 25 12.01 6.29 -5.36
C PHE A 25 12.41 7.63 -4.73
N LEU A 26 11.84 7.98 -3.58
CA LEU A 26 12.14 9.24 -2.90
C LEU A 26 13.58 9.29 -2.37
N GLN A 27 14.13 8.16 -1.93
CA GLN A 27 15.53 8.06 -1.52
C GLN A 27 16.48 8.30 -2.70
N ASN A 28 16.16 7.74 -3.87
CA ASN A 28 16.92 7.96 -5.11
C ASN A 28 16.86 9.44 -5.57
N GLN A 29 15.79 10.16 -5.21
CA GLN A 29 15.68 11.62 -5.41
C GLN A 29 16.48 12.43 -4.35
N GLY A 30 17.19 11.76 -3.46
CA GLY A 30 18.05 12.38 -2.43
C GLY A 30 17.31 12.75 -1.15
N HIS A 31 16.02 12.45 -0.99
CA HIS A 31 15.30 12.71 0.25
C HIS A 31 15.79 11.80 1.38
N LYS A 32 15.68 12.30 2.63
CA LYS A 32 15.97 11.49 3.83
C LYS A 32 14.72 10.72 4.23
N ILE A 33 14.80 9.38 4.12
CA ILE A 33 13.65 8.49 4.35
C ILE A 33 13.88 7.65 5.60
N TRP A 34 12.86 7.57 6.46
CA TRP A 34 12.75 6.58 7.53
C TRP A 34 11.49 5.78 7.31
N PHE A 35 11.62 4.48 7.27
CA PHE A 35 10.51 3.57 7.10
C PHE A 35 10.08 2.99 8.45
N TYR A 36 8.79 3.08 8.76
CA TYR A 36 8.20 2.59 10.00
C TYR A 36 7.14 1.54 9.70
N GLY A 37 7.22 0.42 10.37
CA GLY A 37 6.28 -0.67 10.16
C GLY A 37 6.16 -1.61 11.34
N ASP A 38 5.32 -2.64 11.19
CA ASP A 38 5.16 -3.73 12.14
C ASP A 38 6.16 -4.87 11.85
N ILE A 39 6.12 -5.91 12.69
CA ILE A 39 7.02 -7.06 12.54
C ILE A 39 6.86 -7.79 11.19
N LYS A 40 5.66 -7.76 10.60
CA LYS A 40 5.39 -8.36 9.29
C LYS A 40 6.09 -7.59 8.17
N SER A 41 6.11 -6.27 8.27
CA SER A 41 6.80 -5.40 7.30
C SER A 41 8.29 -5.69 7.22
N LYS A 42 8.92 -6.08 8.33
CA LYS A 42 10.35 -6.39 8.39
C LYS A 42 10.76 -7.48 7.39
N ASN A 43 9.89 -8.47 7.18
CA ASN A 43 10.19 -9.56 6.25
C ASN A 43 10.24 -9.12 4.79
N PHE A 44 9.46 -8.10 4.42
CA PHE A 44 9.47 -7.53 3.07
C PHE A 44 10.68 -6.62 2.81
N ILE A 45 11.25 -6.02 3.86
CA ILE A 45 12.32 -5.03 3.77
C ILE A 45 13.70 -5.68 3.79
N LYS A 46 13.84 -6.93 4.26
CA LYS A 46 15.12 -7.66 4.29
C LYS A 46 15.84 -7.73 2.94
N ASN A 47 15.09 -7.70 1.84
CA ASN A 47 15.60 -7.78 0.47
C ASN A 47 15.64 -6.41 -0.22
N SER A 48 15.26 -5.34 0.46
CA SER A 48 15.23 -3.99 -0.09
C SER A 48 16.36 -3.20 0.50
N ASP A 49 17.46 -3.21 -0.20
CA ASP A 49 18.71 -2.60 0.19
C ASP A 49 18.56 -1.14 0.66
N ASN A 50 19.15 -0.83 1.82
CA ASN A 50 19.38 0.51 2.36
C ASN A 50 18.16 1.31 2.88
N LEU A 51 17.00 0.71 3.15
CA LEU A 51 15.94 1.42 3.86
C LEU A 51 16.19 1.44 5.38
N ASN A 52 16.19 2.63 5.97
CA ASN A 52 16.26 2.80 7.42
C ASN A 52 14.92 2.38 8.05
N TYR A 53 14.83 1.09 8.41
CA TYR A 53 13.63 0.50 8.96
C TYR A 53 13.59 0.58 10.48
N ASN A 54 12.44 1.02 10.99
CA ASN A 54 12.16 1.11 12.41
C ASN A 54 10.83 0.41 12.75
N LEU A 55 10.89 -0.50 13.71
CA LEU A 55 9.71 -1.20 14.19
C LEU A 55 8.86 -0.26 15.06
N ILE A 56 7.56 -0.11 14.75
CA ILE A 56 6.58 0.53 15.61
C ILE A 56 5.64 -0.54 16.17
N PRO A 57 5.57 -0.69 17.50
CA PRO A 57 4.59 -1.59 18.11
C PRO A 57 3.17 -1.19 17.75
N SER A 58 2.41 -2.15 17.27
CA SER A 58 1.02 -1.98 16.89
C SER A 58 0.28 -3.32 17.00
N ALA A 59 -1.02 -3.29 17.19
CA ALA A 59 -1.84 -4.49 17.19
C ALA A 59 -3.13 -4.26 16.41
N GLN A 60 -3.65 -5.32 15.82
CA GLN A 60 -4.98 -5.31 15.24
C GLN A 60 -6.02 -5.31 16.36
N PHE A 61 -7.08 -4.51 16.19
CA PHE A 61 -8.21 -4.53 17.11
C PHE A 61 -8.96 -5.86 17.01
N VAL A 62 -9.06 -6.59 18.12
CA VAL A 62 -9.80 -7.86 18.25
C VAL A 62 -10.87 -7.68 19.31
N LYS A 63 -12.09 -8.12 19.01
CA LYS A 63 -13.29 -7.96 19.87
C LYS A 63 -13.32 -8.95 21.05
N ASN A 64 -12.24 -9.05 21.82
CA ASN A 64 -12.24 -9.74 23.10
C ASN A 64 -11.41 -8.93 24.10
N LEU A 65 -11.55 -9.22 25.40
CA LEU A 65 -10.92 -8.44 26.45
C LEU A 65 -9.37 -8.45 26.34
N ILE A 66 -8.78 -9.62 26.09
CA ILE A 66 -7.33 -9.77 25.95
C ILE A 66 -6.83 -9.02 24.71
N GLY A 67 -7.54 -9.13 23.59
CA GLY A 67 -7.23 -8.41 22.34
C GLY A 67 -7.33 -6.91 22.50
N LEU A 68 -8.34 -6.42 23.24
CA LEU A 68 -8.50 -5.00 23.54
C LEU A 68 -7.34 -4.47 24.39
N ILE A 69 -6.97 -5.18 25.46
CA ILE A 69 -5.84 -4.82 26.32
C ILE A 69 -4.55 -4.77 25.49
N ASN A 70 -4.28 -5.80 24.70
CA ASN A 70 -3.09 -5.88 23.85
C ASN A 70 -3.07 -4.74 22.80
N PHE A 71 -4.23 -4.42 22.20
CA PHE A 71 -4.38 -3.29 21.28
C PHE A 71 -4.04 -1.98 21.98
N ILE A 72 -4.61 -1.71 23.17
CA ILE A 72 -4.38 -0.49 23.93
C ILE A 72 -2.89 -0.37 24.30
N LEU A 73 -2.31 -1.39 24.89
CA LEU A 73 -0.91 -1.38 25.34
C LEU A 73 0.06 -1.15 24.16
N LYS A 74 -0.06 -1.96 23.10
CA LYS A 74 0.83 -1.83 21.93
C LYS A 74 0.65 -0.52 21.20
N THR A 75 -0.59 -0.03 21.08
CA THR A 75 -0.86 1.25 20.42
C THR A 75 -0.29 2.42 21.20
N ASN A 76 -0.44 2.44 22.54
CA ASN A 76 0.14 3.49 23.37
C ASN A 76 1.67 3.47 23.32
N PHE A 77 2.27 2.28 23.40
CA PHE A 77 3.73 2.17 23.30
C PHE A 77 4.24 2.61 21.93
N GLY A 78 3.53 2.20 20.87
CA GLY A 78 3.81 2.64 19.50
C GLY A 78 3.64 4.16 19.31
N PHE A 79 2.63 4.75 19.94
CA PHE A 79 2.41 6.20 19.92
C PHE A 79 3.56 6.95 20.58
N ILE A 80 3.97 6.56 21.80
CA ILE A 80 5.09 7.19 22.51
C ILE A 80 6.37 7.10 21.68
N LYS A 81 6.66 5.90 21.12
CA LYS A 81 7.81 5.71 20.25
C LYS A 81 7.75 6.60 19.01
N SER A 82 6.59 6.65 18.35
CA SER A 82 6.39 7.49 17.16
C SER A 82 6.57 8.98 17.49
N LEU A 83 6.07 9.43 18.64
CA LEU A 83 6.22 10.80 19.09
C LEU A 83 7.70 11.14 19.32
N PHE A 84 8.45 10.25 19.99
CA PHE A 84 9.89 10.42 20.19
C PHE A 84 10.64 10.52 18.85
N GLU A 85 10.34 9.66 17.89
CA GLU A 85 10.97 9.67 16.56
C GLU A 85 10.64 10.99 15.80
N ILE A 86 9.39 11.45 15.88
CA ILE A 86 8.96 12.72 15.27
C ILE A 86 9.69 13.91 15.89
N ILE A 87 9.81 13.97 17.22
CA ILE A 87 10.51 15.05 17.93
C ILE A 87 12.01 15.04 17.55
N LYS A 88 12.62 13.86 17.50
CA LYS A 88 14.05 13.66 17.18
C LYS A 88 14.39 14.08 15.75
N TYR A 89 13.63 13.65 14.77
CA TYR A 89 13.98 13.83 13.35
C TYR A 89 13.26 15.01 12.70
N ARG A 90 12.13 15.44 13.25
CA ARG A 90 11.28 16.54 12.74
C ARG A 90 10.99 16.38 11.25
N PRO A 91 10.23 15.33 10.84
CA PRO A 91 9.93 15.11 9.43
C PRO A 91 9.06 16.22 8.85
N ASP A 92 9.32 16.58 7.60
CA ASP A 92 8.46 17.49 6.82
C ASP A 92 7.12 16.80 6.48
N TYR A 93 7.19 15.48 6.20
CA TYR A 93 6.02 14.68 5.79
C TYR A 93 5.97 13.35 6.53
N ILE A 94 4.76 12.92 6.83
CA ILE A 94 4.44 11.56 7.27
C ILE A 94 3.49 10.98 6.23
N ILE A 95 3.97 9.97 5.48
CA ILE A 95 3.20 9.28 4.44
C ILE A 95 2.76 7.93 4.99
N ALA A 96 1.46 7.70 5.10
CA ALA A 96 0.90 6.46 5.62
C ALA A 96 0.13 5.71 4.55
N PHE A 97 0.43 4.42 4.43
CA PHE A 97 -0.18 3.51 3.47
C PHE A 97 -1.36 2.72 4.04
N GLY A 98 -1.90 3.17 5.18
CA GLY A 98 -3.04 2.52 5.83
C GLY A 98 -2.66 1.26 6.61
N GLY A 99 -3.69 0.52 7.02
CA GLY A 99 -3.54 -0.61 7.92
C GLY A 99 -3.39 -0.20 9.39
N TYR A 100 -3.64 -1.14 10.31
CA TYR A 100 -3.59 -0.87 11.77
C TYR A 100 -2.19 -0.46 12.25
N SER A 101 -1.16 -0.88 11.55
CA SER A 101 0.25 -0.60 11.90
C SER A 101 0.64 0.87 11.72
N THR A 102 -0.09 1.64 10.92
CA THR A 102 0.17 3.07 10.73
C THR A 102 -0.52 3.94 11.77
N PHE A 103 -1.46 3.38 12.54
CA PHE A 103 -2.27 4.10 13.50
C PHE A 103 -1.43 4.87 14.55
N PRO A 104 -0.42 4.26 15.23
CA PRO A 104 0.38 4.97 16.23
C PRO A 104 1.16 6.15 15.63
N MET A 105 1.73 5.97 14.43
CA MET A 105 2.48 7.03 13.74
C MET A 105 1.57 8.17 13.31
N LEU A 106 0.39 7.87 12.78
CA LEU A 106 -0.59 8.89 12.39
C LEU A 106 -1.11 9.66 13.61
N LEU A 107 -1.38 8.96 14.72
CA LEU A 107 -1.81 9.60 15.96
C LEU A 107 -0.74 10.56 16.49
N ALA A 108 0.53 10.15 16.49
CA ALA A 108 1.64 11.02 16.88
C ALA A 108 1.83 12.19 15.91
N GLY A 109 1.62 11.95 14.63
CA GLY A 109 1.72 12.96 13.56
C GLY A 109 0.74 14.11 13.72
N ILE A 110 -0.46 13.89 14.32
CA ILE A 110 -1.44 14.95 14.59
C ILE A 110 -0.86 16.02 15.53
N PHE A 111 0.02 15.64 16.44
CA PHE A 111 0.65 16.55 17.43
C PHE A 111 1.96 17.14 16.92
N SER A 112 2.22 17.07 15.62
CA SER A 112 3.44 17.58 15.00
C SER A 112 3.15 18.61 13.91
N ASN A 113 4.18 19.32 13.48
CA ASN A 113 4.11 20.23 12.32
C ASN A 113 4.27 19.50 10.97
N SER A 114 4.36 18.17 10.98
CA SER A 114 4.53 17.37 9.76
C SER A 114 3.24 17.35 8.95
N LYS A 115 3.35 17.44 7.64
CA LYS A 115 2.22 17.25 6.73
C LYS A 115 1.89 15.78 6.58
N ILE A 116 0.71 15.35 7.01
CA ILE A 116 0.24 13.98 6.89
C ILE A 116 -0.30 13.76 5.48
N ILE A 117 0.22 12.76 4.79
CA ILE A 117 -0.26 12.29 3.50
C ILE A 117 -0.77 10.85 3.70
N LEU A 118 -2.01 10.60 3.32
CA LEU A 118 -2.58 9.27 3.31
C LEU A 118 -2.53 8.72 1.89
N HIS A 119 -2.15 7.46 1.73
CA HIS A 119 -2.23 6.75 0.46
C HIS A 119 -3.20 5.57 0.61
N GLU A 120 -4.16 5.47 -0.32
CA GLU A 120 -5.13 4.38 -0.38
C GLU A 120 -4.87 3.52 -1.61
N GLN A 121 -4.61 2.23 -1.37
CA GLN A 121 -4.30 1.26 -2.41
C GLN A 121 -5.53 0.54 -2.95
N ASN A 122 -6.64 0.61 -2.24
CA ASN A 122 -7.87 -0.11 -2.56
C ASN A 122 -8.92 0.82 -3.17
N ALA A 123 -9.85 0.24 -3.92
CA ALA A 123 -11.03 0.94 -4.42
C ALA A 123 -12.04 1.32 -3.31
N HIS A 124 -11.79 0.90 -2.07
CA HIS A 124 -12.58 1.28 -0.90
C HIS A 124 -11.68 1.88 0.18
N PHE A 125 -12.07 3.06 0.68
CA PHE A 125 -11.26 3.82 1.63
C PHE A 125 -11.17 3.12 2.98
N GLY A 126 -9.97 2.73 3.38
CA GLY A 126 -9.69 1.92 4.55
C GLY A 126 -10.05 2.59 5.88
N LYS A 127 -10.33 1.78 6.90
CA LYS A 127 -10.80 2.27 8.22
C LYS A 127 -9.83 3.26 8.87
N VAL A 128 -8.54 2.98 8.84
CA VAL A 128 -7.51 3.87 9.42
C VAL A 128 -7.43 5.17 8.61
N ASN A 129 -7.34 5.08 7.29
CA ASN A 129 -7.32 6.26 6.43
C ASN A 129 -8.57 7.13 6.63
N ARG A 130 -9.74 6.50 6.78
CA ARG A 130 -11.02 7.19 7.06
C ARG A 130 -10.98 7.97 8.37
N LEU A 131 -10.39 7.40 9.43
CA LEU A 131 -10.28 8.03 10.74
C LEU A 131 -9.37 9.27 10.69
N PHE A 132 -8.27 9.18 9.93
CA PHE A 132 -7.26 10.25 9.86
C PHE A 132 -7.47 11.24 8.70
N ALA A 133 -8.48 11.05 7.83
CA ALA A 133 -8.73 11.90 6.67
C ALA A 133 -8.88 13.39 7.02
N LYS A 134 -9.49 13.72 8.17
CA LYS A 134 -9.64 15.11 8.61
C LYS A 134 -8.31 15.81 8.88
N TYR A 135 -7.29 15.07 9.30
CA TYR A 135 -5.95 15.57 9.60
C TYR A 135 -5.00 15.52 8.40
N ALA A 136 -5.41 14.85 7.32
CA ALA A 136 -4.59 14.74 6.14
C ALA A 136 -4.42 16.08 5.42
N TYR A 137 -3.18 16.36 5.02
CA TYR A 137 -2.85 17.43 4.08
C TYR A 137 -3.29 17.05 2.66
N LYS A 138 -3.01 15.79 2.26
CA LYS A 138 -3.46 15.20 0.98
C LYS A 138 -3.81 13.73 1.17
N ILE A 139 -4.70 13.23 0.32
CA ILE A 139 -5.11 11.84 0.23
C ILE A 139 -4.84 11.38 -1.19
N CYS A 140 -3.82 10.55 -1.37
CA CYS A 140 -3.42 9.97 -2.64
C CYS A 140 -4.21 8.68 -2.88
N LEU A 141 -4.80 8.53 -4.05
CA LEU A 141 -5.67 7.41 -4.42
C LEU A 141 -5.04 6.60 -5.54
N SER A 142 -5.07 5.27 -5.40
CA SER A 142 -4.67 4.34 -6.46
C SER A 142 -5.73 4.17 -7.54
N PHE A 143 -6.98 4.49 -7.24
CA PHE A 143 -8.11 4.40 -8.16
C PHE A 143 -8.84 5.74 -8.22
N GLU A 144 -9.24 6.16 -9.43
CA GLU A 144 -10.03 7.39 -9.62
C GLU A 144 -11.34 7.34 -8.84
N LYS A 145 -11.99 6.17 -8.87
CA LYS A 145 -13.20 5.90 -8.10
C LYS A 145 -12.84 5.11 -6.86
N THR A 146 -12.80 5.78 -5.73
CA THR A 146 -12.58 5.16 -4.42
C THR A 146 -13.77 5.46 -3.53
N ASP A 147 -14.47 4.39 -3.13
CA ASP A 147 -15.66 4.48 -2.29
C ASP A 147 -15.32 4.76 -0.83
N GLY A 148 -16.30 5.32 -0.09
CA GLY A 148 -16.20 5.53 1.36
C GLY A 148 -15.44 6.78 1.79
N ILE A 149 -15.07 7.66 0.85
CA ILE A 149 -14.52 8.98 1.13
C ILE A 149 -15.68 9.96 1.34
N LYS A 150 -15.70 10.64 2.51
CA LYS A 150 -16.71 11.67 2.77
C LYS A 150 -16.50 12.87 1.85
N GLU A 151 -17.59 13.49 1.40
CA GLU A 151 -17.59 14.64 0.49
C GLU A 151 -16.64 15.75 0.93
N ILE A 152 -16.66 16.09 2.23
CA ILE A 152 -15.81 17.13 2.82
C ILE A 152 -14.31 16.90 2.66
N PHE A 153 -13.87 15.69 2.31
CA PHE A 153 -12.46 15.36 2.11
C PHE A 153 -12.08 15.24 0.64
N LYS A 154 -13.03 15.30 -0.30
CA LYS A 154 -12.75 15.18 -1.74
C LYS A 154 -11.77 16.23 -2.26
N SER A 155 -11.81 17.46 -1.73
CA SER A 155 -10.86 18.52 -2.10
C SER A 155 -9.40 18.21 -1.73
N LYS A 156 -9.18 17.27 -0.81
CA LYS A 156 -7.86 16.80 -0.42
C LYS A 156 -7.37 15.60 -1.26
N THR A 157 -8.26 14.97 -2.04
CA THR A 157 -7.91 13.78 -2.81
C THR A 157 -7.16 14.13 -4.08
N VAL A 158 -6.22 13.25 -4.44
CA VAL A 158 -5.48 13.31 -5.70
C VAL A 158 -5.33 11.88 -6.22
N PHE A 159 -5.70 11.64 -7.46
CA PHE A 159 -5.39 10.38 -8.13
C PHE A 159 -3.91 10.33 -8.48
N THR A 160 -3.18 9.35 -7.94
CA THR A 160 -1.74 9.20 -8.13
C THR A 160 -1.36 7.85 -8.75
N GLY A 161 -2.32 6.94 -8.83
CA GLY A 161 -2.01 5.54 -9.06
C GLY A 161 -1.34 4.88 -7.85
N ASN A 162 -0.97 3.60 -8.00
CA ASN A 162 -0.28 2.84 -6.98
C ASN A 162 1.22 2.79 -7.28
N PRO A 163 2.11 3.13 -6.34
CA PRO A 163 3.55 2.96 -6.54
C PRO A 163 3.89 1.49 -6.83
N ILE A 164 4.55 1.24 -7.93
CA ILE A 164 4.96 -0.10 -8.38
C ILE A 164 6.47 -0.26 -8.29
N ARG A 165 6.94 -1.50 -8.23
CA ARG A 165 8.36 -1.84 -8.15
C ARG A 165 9.07 -1.55 -9.46
N ASP A 166 10.33 -1.11 -9.38
CA ASP A 166 11.16 -0.76 -10.55
C ASP A 166 11.32 -1.96 -11.49
N GLU A 167 11.37 -3.19 -10.96
CA GLU A 167 11.46 -4.41 -11.76
C GLU A 167 10.24 -4.59 -12.67
N ILE A 168 9.05 -4.18 -12.21
CA ILE A 168 7.81 -4.23 -13.00
C ILE A 168 7.81 -3.13 -14.05
N ILE A 169 8.30 -1.93 -13.70
CA ILE A 169 8.45 -0.82 -14.66
C ILE A 169 9.42 -1.23 -15.79
N ALA A 170 10.54 -1.86 -15.43
CA ALA A 170 11.53 -2.35 -16.39
C ALA A 170 10.99 -3.44 -17.33
N LEU A 171 10.02 -4.25 -16.88
CA LEU A 171 9.34 -5.21 -17.75
C LEU A 171 8.47 -4.53 -18.80
N ASN A 172 7.84 -3.41 -18.47
CA ASN A 172 7.00 -2.65 -19.40
C ASN A 172 7.83 -1.91 -20.47
N SER A 173 9.11 -1.62 -20.20
CA SER A 173 10.04 -1.03 -21.19
C SER A 173 10.55 -2.04 -22.21
N LYS A 174 10.50 -3.33 -21.92
CA LYS A 174 10.59 -4.38 -22.93
C LYS A 174 9.22 -4.44 -23.59
N SER A 175 9.06 -3.67 -24.66
CA SER A 175 7.86 -3.72 -25.49
C SER A 175 7.60 -5.20 -25.87
N TYR A 176 6.76 -5.87 -25.12
CA TYR A 176 6.00 -6.97 -25.65
C TYR A 176 5.09 -6.31 -26.69
N VAL A 177 5.59 -6.19 -27.90
CA VAL A 177 4.74 -6.00 -29.05
C VAL A 177 3.96 -7.30 -29.10
N LEU A 178 2.76 -7.27 -28.52
CA LEU A 178 1.78 -8.32 -28.77
C LEU A 178 1.67 -8.38 -30.30
N PRO A 179 1.94 -9.53 -30.93
CA PRO A 179 1.82 -9.64 -32.38
C PRO A 179 0.41 -9.18 -32.74
N LYS A 180 0.29 -8.17 -33.57
CA LYS A 180 -0.97 -7.49 -33.89
C LYS A 180 -2.07 -8.41 -34.46
N ASN A 181 -1.79 -9.68 -34.69
CA ASN A 181 -2.68 -10.65 -35.35
C ASN A 181 -2.70 -12.05 -34.72
N GLU A 182 -2.17 -12.25 -33.51
CA GLU A 182 -2.18 -13.58 -32.90
C GLU A 182 -3.27 -13.71 -31.83
N ASN A 183 -4.00 -14.81 -31.92
CA ASN A 183 -4.93 -15.23 -30.88
C ASN A 183 -4.12 -15.80 -29.71
N PHE A 184 -4.36 -15.33 -28.50
CA PHE A 184 -3.71 -15.86 -27.31
C PHE A 184 -4.51 -16.99 -26.71
N THR A 185 -3.87 -18.13 -26.51
CA THR A 185 -4.46 -19.23 -25.77
C THR A 185 -3.94 -19.19 -24.34
N ILE A 186 -4.80 -18.85 -23.39
CA ILE A 186 -4.47 -19.02 -21.99
C ILE A 186 -4.65 -20.48 -21.62
N LYS A 187 -3.55 -21.24 -21.61
CA LYS A 187 -3.55 -22.60 -21.09
C LYS A 187 -3.62 -22.55 -19.57
N THR A 188 -4.62 -23.16 -19.02
CA THR A 188 -4.79 -23.28 -17.58
C THR A 188 -4.57 -24.71 -17.16
N ASP A 189 -4.04 -24.91 -15.97
CA ASP A 189 -3.70 -26.23 -15.41
C ASP A 189 -4.90 -27.17 -15.37
N ASN A 190 -4.66 -28.44 -15.66
CA ASN A 190 -5.60 -29.47 -16.15
C ASN A 190 -6.76 -29.91 -15.25
N LYS A 191 -7.09 -29.26 -14.17
CA LYS A 191 -8.20 -29.69 -13.30
C LYS A 191 -9.60 -29.23 -13.72
N PHE A 192 -9.71 -28.20 -14.56
CA PHE A 192 -11.01 -27.62 -14.98
C PHE A 192 -10.97 -27.03 -16.41
N GLY A 193 -10.56 -27.71 -17.31
CA GLY A 193 -10.30 -27.66 -18.73
C GLY A 193 -10.94 -26.66 -19.70
N TYR A 194 -10.64 -25.35 -19.73
CA TYR A 194 -10.84 -24.51 -20.92
C TYR A 194 -9.59 -23.78 -21.36
N ASP A 195 -9.41 -23.72 -22.66
CA ASP A 195 -8.55 -22.74 -23.27
C ASP A 195 -9.43 -21.57 -23.73
N VAL A 196 -9.17 -20.38 -23.23
CA VAL A 196 -9.85 -19.16 -23.68
C VAL A 196 -9.00 -18.52 -24.75
N LEU A 197 -9.55 -18.43 -25.95
CA LEU A 197 -8.92 -17.71 -27.06
C LEU A 197 -9.30 -16.24 -26.96
N LEU A 198 -8.32 -15.39 -26.80
CA LEU A 198 -8.50 -13.94 -26.78
C LEU A 198 -8.00 -13.35 -28.10
N ASN A 199 -8.67 -12.32 -28.60
CA ASN A 199 -8.14 -11.50 -29.69
C ASN A 199 -7.12 -10.47 -29.14
N SER A 200 -6.51 -9.70 -30.04
CA SER A 200 -5.57 -8.62 -29.70
C SER A 200 -6.12 -7.56 -28.74
N ASP A 201 -7.42 -7.43 -28.64
CA ASP A 201 -8.12 -6.48 -27.77
C ASP A 201 -8.61 -7.12 -26.47
N PHE A 202 -8.10 -8.33 -26.16
CA PHE A 202 -8.50 -9.15 -25.00
C PHE A 202 -9.98 -9.55 -24.94
N ASN A 203 -10.70 -9.49 -26.08
CA ASN A 203 -12.06 -9.99 -26.17
C ASN A 203 -12.04 -11.51 -26.37
N ILE A 204 -12.97 -12.21 -25.71
CA ILE A 204 -13.12 -13.65 -25.81
C ILE A 204 -13.62 -13.99 -27.22
N LYS A 205 -12.77 -14.66 -28.02
CA LYS A 205 -13.13 -15.14 -29.37
C LYS A 205 -13.77 -16.52 -29.37
N ASN A 206 -13.33 -17.40 -28.50
CA ASN A 206 -13.87 -18.76 -28.44
C ASN A 206 -13.61 -19.41 -27.07
N ILE A 207 -14.52 -20.26 -26.64
CA ILE A 207 -14.41 -21.09 -25.43
C ILE A 207 -14.51 -22.55 -25.88
N SER A 208 -13.42 -23.25 -25.87
CA SER A 208 -13.29 -24.56 -26.55
C SER A 208 -13.69 -25.78 -25.72
N LYS A 209 -14.16 -25.66 -24.50
CA LYS A 209 -14.59 -26.78 -23.65
C LYS A 209 -15.70 -26.49 -22.64
N LYS A 210 -16.23 -27.57 -22.09
CA LYS A 210 -17.42 -27.61 -21.20
C LYS A 210 -17.33 -26.89 -19.84
N TYR A 211 -16.19 -26.27 -19.46
CA TYR A 211 -16.00 -25.70 -18.11
C TYR A 211 -15.35 -24.32 -18.16
N PHE A 212 -15.84 -23.40 -17.39
CA PHE A 212 -15.33 -22.04 -17.29
C PHE A 212 -14.17 -21.98 -16.29
N LYS A 213 -13.00 -21.46 -16.66
CA LYS A 213 -11.90 -21.21 -15.72
C LYS A 213 -11.85 -19.75 -15.36
N ILE A 214 -11.91 -19.46 -14.09
CA ILE A 214 -11.70 -18.12 -13.56
C ILE A 214 -10.37 -18.15 -12.83
N LEU A 215 -9.39 -17.36 -13.29
CA LEU A 215 -8.19 -17.08 -12.54
C LEU A 215 -8.51 -15.94 -11.58
N VAL A 216 -8.54 -16.24 -10.30
CA VAL A 216 -8.62 -15.22 -9.24
C VAL A 216 -7.22 -15.02 -8.70
N ILE A 217 -6.66 -13.82 -8.89
CA ILE A 217 -5.39 -13.42 -8.31
C ILE A 217 -5.70 -12.58 -7.08
N GLY A 218 -5.38 -13.12 -5.91
CA GLY A 218 -5.52 -12.45 -4.63
C GLY A 218 -4.20 -11.94 -4.09
N GLY A 219 -4.27 -10.99 -3.18
CA GLY A 219 -3.13 -10.56 -2.38
C GLY A 219 -2.83 -11.51 -1.22
N SER A 220 -1.73 -11.29 -0.51
CA SER A 220 -1.25 -12.13 0.61
C SER A 220 -2.17 -12.20 1.84
N GLY A 221 -3.32 -11.59 1.82
CA GLY A 221 -4.26 -11.52 2.95
C GLY A 221 -5.72 -11.75 2.59
N GLY A 222 -6.00 -12.24 1.38
CA GLY A 222 -7.35 -12.56 0.91
C GLY A 222 -7.36 -13.77 0.03
#